data_02e72d7f9ddb671e515462b8c174b391
#
_entry.id   02e72d7f9ddb671e515462b8c174b391
#
_cell.length_a   1.000
_cell.length_b   1.000
_cell.length_c   1.000
_cell.angle_alpha   90.00
_cell.angle_beta   90.00
_cell.angle_gamma   90.00
#
_symmetry.space_group_name_H-M   'P 1'
#
loop_
_entity.id
_entity.type
_entity.pdbx_description
1 polymer ?
#
loop_
_entity_poly.entity_id
_entity_poly.type
_entity_poly.pdbx_seq_one_letter_code
_entity_poly.pdbx_strand_id
1 'polypeptide(L)'
;MSPRTLGGADGPDADADFWRWASSRGVVAVRCESRDVAEGWRGIVATEVIERDAVVLRVPGALLMSARSMNEDAQLCDAFRAYDSSAGAGLTPADKLTVHLLREASKGRDSRWHTYISRLPRAYNLLCVWTRRERAMLQDPRAIAVAERARQATRTSWRRARGVLASLGMTSTDGWGTIRAWRWAHCAVSSRTVHVPFDAAGALCPVGDMFNYAPPPPPHGHVVVGTPLEGGVGEVKANEEDEDEDEDADADAIGSGDGSWDEDSGEYVFRARRRYVAGEQIMLCYGRYTNLSLLEHYGFLLDGDEKASNPHDSIEVSLF
;
A
#
# COMPACT_ATOMS: atom_id res chain seq x y z
N MET A 1 15.95 13.46 -14.99
CA MET A 1 14.99 14.25 -14.16
C MET A 1 15.33 14.02 -12.70
N SER A 2 15.44 15.05 -11.88
CA SER A 2 15.67 14.92 -10.43
C SER A 2 14.39 14.44 -9.74
N PRO A 3 14.44 13.73 -8.57
CA PRO A 3 13.25 13.45 -7.75
C PRO A 3 12.38 14.68 -7.43
N ARG A 4 12.92 15.88 -7.61
CA ARG A 4 12.17 17.14 -7.49
C ARG A 4 11.20 17.40 -8.64
N THR A 5 11.38 16.73 -9.78
CA THR A 5 10.56 16.88 -11.00
C THR A 5 9.60 15.72 -11.25
N LEU A 6 9.64 14.68 -10.41
CA LEU A 6 8.58 13.68 -10.34
C LEU A 6 7.37 14.33 -9.66
N GLY A 7 6.57 14.96 -10.45
CA GLY A 7 5.39 15.58 -9.97
C GLY A 7 4.28 15.35 -10.95
N GLY A 8 3.29 14.57 -10.56
CA GLY A 8 2.11 14.36 -11.32
C GLY A 8 1.53 15.69 -11.80
N ALA A 9 1.10 15.73 -13.03
CA ALA A 9 0.13 16.71 -13.44
C ALA A 9 -1.11 16.45 -12.58
N ASP A 10 -1.37 17.31 -11.60
CA ASP A 10 -2.59 17.28 -10.83
C ASP A 10 -3.64 18.02 -11.67
N GLY A 11 -4.68 17.30 -12.11
CA GLY A 11 -5.77 17.87 -12.89
C GLY A 11 -6.60 16.77 -13.58
N PRO A 12 -7.83 17.08 -14.00
CA PRO A 12 -8.73 16.13 -14.66
C PRO A 12 -8.14 15.55 -15.96
N ASP A 13 -7.34 16.31 -16.69
CA ASP A 13 -6.67 15.81 -17.90
C ASP A 13 -5.62 14.73 -17.58
N ALA A 14 -4.89 14.88 -16.49
CA ALA A 14 -3.90 13.90 -16.08
C ALA A 14 -4.52 12.58 -15.61
N ASP A 15 -5.72 12.61 -15.05
CA ASP A 15 -6.47 11.40 -14.70
C ASP A 15 -6.97 10.70 -15.97
N ALA A 16 -7.52 11.44 -16.91
CA ALA A 16 -7.96 10.89 -18.19
C ALA A 16 -6.78 10.24 -18.95
N ASP A 17 -5.59 10.87 -18.94
CA ASP A 17 -4.39 10.32 -19.56
C ASP A 17 -3.91 9.05 -18.86
N PHE A 18 -3.97 9.00 -17.52
CA PHE A 18 -3.61 7.82 -16.76
C PHE A 18 -4.55 6.64 -17.04
N TRP A 19 -5.87 6.88 -17.04
CA TRP A 19 -6.86 5.85 -17.37
C TRP A 19 -6.74 5.37 -18.81
N ARG A 20 -6.50 6.28 -19.77
CA ARG A 20 -6.27 5.93 -21.17
C ARG A 20 -5.01 5.04 -21.30
N TRP A 21 -3.93 5.40 -20.61
CA TRP A 21 -2.73 4.60 -20.57
C TRP A 21 -3.00 3.22 -19.93
N ALA A 22 -3.66 3.15 -18.79
CA ALA A 22 -3.97 1.90 -18.10
C ALA A 22 -4.82 0.97 -18.98
N SER A 23 -5.89 1.50 -19.57
CA SER A 23 -6.75 0.74 -20.49
C SER A 23 -5.99 0.26 -21.73
N SER A 24 -5.09 1.07 -22.29
CA SER A 24 -4.25 0.65 -23.42
C SER A 24 -3.27 -0.47 -23.07
N ARG A 25 -3.04 -0.70 -21.77
CA ARG A 25 -2.23 -1.79 -21.22
C ARG A 25 -3.05 -2.99 -20.74
N GLY A 26 -4.35 -2.99 -21.01
CA GLY A 26 -5.24 -4.09 -20.69
C GLY A 26 -5.91 -4.02 -19.31
N VAL A 27 -5.75 -2.92 -18.57
CA VAL A 27 -6.49 -2.74 -17.32
C VAL A 27 -7.98 -2.58 -17.62
N VAL A 28 -8.81 -3.35 -16.93
CA VAL A 28 -10.26 -3.31 -17.06
C VAL A 28 -10.87 -2.86 -15.74
N ALA A 29 -11.43 -1.65 -15.73
CA ALA A 29 -12.25 -1.14 -14.64
C ALA A 29 -13.73 -1.41 -14.94
N VAL A 30 -14.44 -2.00 -13.98
CA VAL A 30 -15.84 -2.39 -14.13
C VAL A 30 -16.69 -1.51 -13.23
N ARG A 31 -17.50 -0.63 -13.82
CA ARG A 31 -18.43 0.27 -13.11
C ARG A 31 -17.78 1.14 -12.04
N CYS A 32 -16.52 1.52 -12.24
CA CYS A 32 -15.81 2.37 -11.31
C CYS A 32 -14.84 3.32 -12.03
N GLU A 33 -14.52 4.42 -11.37
CA GLU A 33 -13.57 5.43 -11.85
C GLU A 33 -12.81 6.07 -10.66
N SER A 34 -11.70 6.76 -10.93
CA SER A 34 -11.03 7.57 -9.91
C SER A 34 -11.68 8.95 -9.79
N ARG A 35 -11.88 9.39 -8.54
CA ARG A 35 -12.33 10.75 -8.20
C ARG A 35 -11.58 11.30 -7.00
N ASP A 36 -11.60 12.62 -6.86
CA ASP A 36 -11.26 13.26 -5.60
C ASP A 36 -12.40 12.98 -4.60
N VAL A 37 -12.08 12.32 -3.50
CA VAL A 37 -13.04 11.90 -2.47
C VAL A 37 -12.99 12.82 -1.24
N ALA A 38 -11.89 13.54 -1.06
CA ALA A 38 -11.71 14.65 -0.12
C ALA A 38 -10.57 15.54 -0.62
N GLU A 39 -10.36 16.73 -0.01
CA GLU A 39 -9.28 17.64 -0.39
C GLU A 39 -7.91 16.93 -0.31
N GLY A 40 -7.25 16.79 -1.46
CA GLY A 40 -5.96 16.12 -1.60
C GLY A 40 -6.01 14.58 -1.52
N TRP A 41 -7.21 13.98 -1.47
CA TRP A 41 -7.41 12.54 -1.39
C TRP A 41 -8.17 12.04 -2.61
N ARG A 42 -7.58 11.09 -3.30
CA ARG A 42 -8.18 10.41 -4.43
C ARG A 42 -8.56 8.98 -4.06
N GLY A 43 -9.65 8.49 -4.63
CA GLY A 43 -10.11 7.12 -4.42
C GLY A 43 -10.84 6.58 -5.65
N ILE A 44 -11.20 5.32 -5.61
CA ILE A 44 -12.01 4.67 -6.63
C ILE A 44 -13.47 4.74 -6.19
N VAL A 45 -14.34 5.19 -7.08
CA VAL A 45 -15.77 5.44 -6.83
C VAL A 45 -16.61 4.60 -7.81
N ALA A 46 -17.67 3.99 -7.30
CA ALA A 46 -18.63 3.26 -8.12
C ALA A 46 -19.41 4.22 -9.02
N THR A 47 -19.52 3.91 -10.32
CA THR A 47 -20.33 4.68 -11.27
C THR A 47 -21.75 4.14 -11.40
N GLU A 48 -21.95 2.88 -11.03
CA GLU A 48 -23.22 2.16 -11.01
C GLU A 48 -23.30 1.29 -9.76
N VAL A 49 -24.41 0.58 -9.58
CA VAL A 49 -24.52 -0.44 -8.52
C VAL A 49 -23.56 -1.59 -8.80
N ILE A 50 -22.77 -1.93 -7.79
CA ILE A 50 -21.84 -3.07 -7.79
C ILE A 50 -22.26 -4.00 -6.66
N GLU A 51 -22.56 -5.23 -6.98
CA GLU A 51 -22.93 -6.23 -5.96
C GLU A 51 -21.68 -6.79 -5.26
N ARG A 52 -21.86 -7.36 -4.05
CA ARG A 52 -20.80 -8.04 -3.31
C ARG A 52 -20.16 -9.10 -4.21
N ASP A 53 -18.84 -9.29 -4.09
CA ASP A 53 -18.00 -10.25 -4.82
C ASP A 53 -17.88 -10.00 -6.33
N ALA A 54 -18.58 -8.99 -6.85
CA ALA A 54 -18.43 -8.59 -8.25
C ALA A 54 -17.01 -8.04 -8.50
N VAL A 55 -16.45 -8.37 -9.66
CA VAL A 55 -15.16 -7.82 -10.09
C VAL A 55 -15.28 -6.33 -10.34
N VAL A 56 -14.39 -5.54 -9.74
CA VAL A 56 -14.31 -4.07 -9.93
C VAL A 56 -13.11 -3.65 -10.74
N LEU A 57 -12.00 -4.41 -10.66
CA LEU A 57 -10.79 -4.10 -11.40
C LEU A 57 -10.02 -5.37 -11.75
N ARG A 58 -9.49 -5.44 -12.98
CA ARG A 58 -8.51 -6.43 -13.43
C ARG A 58 -7.26 -5.74 -13.92
N VAL A 59 -6.10 -6.18 -13.46
CA VAL A 59 -4.80 -5.63 -13.84
C VAL A 59 -3.93 -6.76 -14.40
N PRO A 60 -3.53 -6.72 -15.67
CA PRO A 60 -2.68 -7.75 -16.25
C PRO A 60 -1.34 -7.87 -15.52
N GLY A 61 -0.88 -9.10 -15.30
CA GLY A 61 0.38 -9.38 -14.60
C GLY A 61 1.59 -8.74 -15.25
N ALA A 62 1.59 -8.56 -16.58
CA ALA A 62 2.63 -7.87 -17.31
C ALA A 62 2.76 -6.37 -16.93
N LEU A 63 1.72 -5.77 -16.36
CA LEU A 63 1.72 -4.39 -15.90
C LEU A 63 2.21 -4.24 -14.46
N LEU A 64 2.20 -5.31 -13.67
CA LEU A 64 2.72 -5.30 -12.30
C LEU A 64 4.24 -5.06 -12.30
N MET A 65 4.69 -4.21 -11.39
CA MET A 65 6.12 -4.04 -11.12
C MET A 65 6.51 -4.97 -9.97
N SER A 66 7.23 -6.05 -10.25
CA SER A 66 7.54 -7.15 -9.33
C SER A 66 8.86 -7.83 -9.71
N ALA A 67 9.20 -8.92 -9.03
CA ALA A 67 10.35 -9.76 -9.38
C ALA A 67 10.27 -10.28 -10.82
N ARG A 68 9.08 -10.59 -11.35
CA ARG A 68 8.91 -11.02 -12.74
C ARG A 68 9.40 -9.94 -13.72
N SER A 69 8.97 -8.71 -13.51
CA SER A 69 9.37 -7.57 -14.36
C SER A 69 10.83 -7.14 -14.14
N MET A 70 11.39 -7.36 -12.94
CA MET A 70 12.85 -7.16 -12.73
C MET A 70 13.69 -8.06 -13.60
N ASN A 71 13.26 -9.31 -13.83
CA ASN A 71 13.98 -10.29 -14.64
C ASN A 71 14.02 -9.93 -16.13
N GLU A 72 13.21 -8.99 -16.58
CA GLU A 72 13.23 -8.49 -17.97
C GLU A 72 14.33 -7.42 -18.21
N ASP A 73 14.89 -6.81 -17.16
CA ASP A 73 16.01 -5.85 -17.25
C ASP A 73 17.34 -6.57 -16.97
N ALA A 74 18.07 -6.92 -18.04
CA ALA A 74 19.34 -7.65 -17.94
C ALA A 74 20.39 -6.91 -17.10
N GLN A 75 20.46 -5.56 -17.21
CA GLN A 75 21.40 -4.77 -16.40
C GLN A 75 21.06 -4.83 -14.91
N LEU A 76 19.78 -4.82 -14.59
CA LEU A 76 19.30 -4.94 -13.21
C LEU A 76 19.62 -6.33 -12.64
N CYS A 77 19.38 -7.39 -13.42
CA CYS A 77 19.72 -8.77 -13.05
C CYS A 77 21.24 -8.94 -12.83
N ASP A 78 22.06 -8.39 -13.70
CA ASP A 78 23.52 -8.47 -13.59
C ASP A 78 24.02 -7.71 -12.35
N ALA A 79 23.46 -6.52 -12.08
CA ALA A 79 23.81 -5.74 -10.89
C ALA A 79 23.46 -6.48 -9.59
N PHE A 80 22.30 -7.13 -9.52
CA PHE A 80 21.91 -7.95 -8.35
C PHE A 80 22.81 -9.18 -8.21
N ARG A 81 23.09 -9.89 -9.28
CA ARG A 81 23.97 -11.08 -9.28
C ARG A 81 25.38 -10.73 -8.82
N ALA A 82 25.95 -9.65 -9.32
CA ALA A 82 27.25 -9.16 -8.90
C ALA A 82 27.28 -8.77 -7.41
N TYR A 83 26.22 -8.14 -6.93
CA TYR A 83 26.08 -7.77 -5.53
C TYR A 83 25.95 -9.00 -4.63
N ASP A 84 25.04 -9.92 -4.95
CA ASP A 84 24.79 -11.14 -4.16
C ASP A 84 26.07 -12.02 -4.06
N SER A 85 26.94 -11.97 -5.08
CA SER A 85 28.24 -12.66 -5.09
C SER A 85 29.31 -12.01 -4.18
N SER A 86 29.16 -10.72 -3.86
CA SER A 86 30.19 -9.91 -3.16
C SER A 86 29.82 -9.56 -1.72
N ALA A 87 28.53 -9.62 -1.36
CA ALA A 87 28.00 -9.14 -0.10
C ALA A 87 27.61 -10.28 0.86
N GLY A 88 28.05 -10.20 2.11
CA GLY A 88 27.70 -11.19 3.15
C GLY A 88 26.23 -11.15 3.59
N ALA A 89 25.51 -10.04 3.40
CA ALA A 89 24.07 -9.89 3.66
C ALA A 89 23.39 -9.31 2.43
N GLY A 90 22.60 -10.12 1.72
CA GLY A 90 21.92 -9.74 0.50
C GLY A 90 20.89 -8.61 0.69
N LEU A 91 20.40 -8.05 -0.43
CA LEU A 91 19.25 -7.17 -0.45
C LEU A 91 17.98 -7.98 -0.17
N THR A 92 17.08 -7.42 0.63
CA THR A 92 15.75 -8.02 0.81
C THR A 92 14.94 -7.93 -0.49
N PRO A 93 13.90 -8.76 -0.67
CA PRO A 93 13.00 -8.61 -1.82
C PRO A 93 12.44 -7.18 -1.95
N ALA A 94 12.04 -6.55 -0.85
CA ALA A 94 11.58 -5.15 -0.84
C ALA A 94 12.68 -4.15 -1.22
N ASP A 95 13.95 -4.39 -0.84
CA ASP A 95 15.08 -3.57 -1.28
C ASP A 95 15.26 -3.69 -2.81
N LYS A 96 15.17 -4.91 -3.36
CA LYS A 96 15.29 -5.16 -4.81
C LYS A 96 14.15 -4.47 -5.58
N LEU A 97 12.92 -4.55 -5.09
CA LEU A 97 11.78 -3.85 -5.69
C LEU A 97 11.94 -2.31 -5.59
N THR A 98 12.50 -1.82 -4.48
CA THR A 98 12.83 -0.38 -4.32
C THR A 98 13.87 0.08 -5.36
N VAL A 99 14.93 -0.73 -5.60
CA VAL A 99 15.90 -0.46 -6.67
C VAL A 99 15.24 -0.48 -8.03
N HIS A 100 14.36 -1.45 -8.30
CA HIS A 100 13.63 -1.54 -9.56
C HIS A 100 12.77 -0.30 -9.83
N LEU A 101 12.00 0.14 -8.84
CA LEU A 101 11.21 1.38 -8.94
C LEU A 101 12.10 2.61 -9.22
N LEU A 102 13.23 2.75 -8.53
CA LEU A 102 14.17 3.84 -8.78
C LEU A 102 14.77 3.77 -10.18
N ARG A 103 15.13 2.57 -10.66
CA ARG A 103 15.65 2.34 -12.01
C ARG A 103 14.63 2.76 -13.06
N GLU A 104 13.37 2.34 -12.93
CA GLU A 104 12.30 2.74 -13.84
C GLU A 104 12.01 4.24 -13.79
N ALA A 105 11.98 4.83 -12.58
CA ALA A 105 11.83 6.26 -12.42
C ALA A 105 12.96 7.07 -13.07
N SER A 106 14.21 6.57 -13.02
CA SER A 106 15.37 7.23 -13.61
C SER A 106 15.35 7.23 -15.15
N LYS A 107 14.69 6.25 -15.78
CA LYS A 107 14.47 6.19 -17.24
C LYS A 107 13.54 7.30 -17.74
N GLY A 108 12.74 7.92 -16.84
CA GLY A 108 11.78 8.95 -17.22
C GLY A 108 10.76 8.43 -18.24
N ARG A 109 10.62 9.11 -19.39
CA ARG A 109 9.63 8.75 -20.43
C ARG A 109 9.94 7.43 -21.14
N ASP A 110 11.15 6.92 -21.04
CA ASP A 110 11.53 5.64 -21.63
C ASP A 110 11.07 4.44 -20.78
N SER A 111 10.60 4.68 -19.54
CA SER A 111 9.97 3.65 -18.73
C SER A 111 8.57 3.32 -19.22
N ARG A 112 8.25 2.03 -19.34
CA ARG A 112 6.88 1.58 -19.64
C ARG A 112 5.87 1.97 -18.57
N TRP A 113 6.34 2.24 -17.34
CA TRP A 113 5.54 2.70 -16.20
C TRP A 113 5.61 4.20 -15.96
N HIS A 114 6.17 4.97 -16.89
CA HIS A 114 6.34 6.43 -16.71
C HIS A 114 5.06 7.11 -16.23
N THR A 115 3.93 6.82 -16.89
CA THR A 115 2.63 7.41 -16.55
C THR A 115 2.20 7.04 -15.14
N TYR A 116 2.35 5.77 -14.73
CA TYR A 116 2.08 5.31 -13.37
C TYR A 116 3.00 5.97 -12.34
N ILE A 117 4.32 5.92 -12.56
CA ILE A 117 5.31 6.50 -11.64
C ILE A 117 5.08 8.00 -11.44
N SER A 118 4.65 8.70 -12.49
CA SER A 118 4.30 10.13 -12.42
C SER A 118 3.08 10.41 -11.54
N ARG A 119 2.23 9.41 -11.29
CA ARG A 119 1.04 9.48 -10.43
C ARG A 119 1.30 9.08 -8.97
N LEU A 120 2.44 8.46 -8.68
CA LEU A 120 2.82 8.17 -7.30
C LEU A 120 2.95 9.45 -6.49
N PRO A 121 2.58 9.45 -5.19
CA PRO A 121 2.72 10.61 -4.32
C PRO A 121 4.15 11.16 -4.32
N ARG A 122 4.28 12.48 -4.38
CA ARG A 122 5.59 13.18 -4.31
C ARG A 122 6.25 13.08 -2.94
N ALA A 123 5.43 12.97 -1.91
CA ALA A 123 5.83 12.82 -0.52
C ALA A 123 4.93 11.80 0.17
N TYR A 124 5.49 11.14 1.16
CA TYR A 124 4.81 10.16 2.01
C TYR A 124 4.92 10.60 3.46
N ASN A 125 3.95 10.18 4.29
CA ASN A 125 3.88 10.50 5.72
C ASN A 125 4.16 9.27 6.62
N LEU A 126 4.93 8.28 6.13
CA LEU A 126 5.29 7.10 6.92
C LEU A 126 6.31 7.48 8.00
N LEU A 127 6.31 6.79 9.14
CA LEU A 127 7.20 7.08 10.27
C LEU A 127 8.69 7.11 9.90
N CYS A 128 9.11 6.33 8.90
CA CYS A 128 10.51 6.28 8.46
C CYS A 128 11.03 7.60 7.85
N VAL A 129 10.13 8.49 7.38
CA VAL A 129 10.51 9.80 6.82
C VAL A 129 10.34 10.95 7.79
N TRP A 130 9.70 10.74 8.93
CA TRP A 130 9.46 11.79 9.92
C TRP A 130 10.76 12.40 10.43
N THR A 131 10.76 13.73 10.61
CA THR A 131 11.87 14.48 11.20
C THR A 131 12.02 14.16 12.69
N ARG A 132 13.15 14.57 13.28
CA ARG A 132 13.35 14.44 14.73
C ARG A 132 12.26 15.16 15.53
N ARG A 133 11.80 16.33 15.05
CA ARG A 133 10.77 17.13 15.72
C ARG A 133 9.41 16.40 15.70
N GLU A 134 9.01 15.91 14.54
CA GLU A 134 7.74 15.16 14.39
C GLU A 134 7.71 13.91 15.29
N ARG A 135 8.79 13.14 15.30
CA ARG A 135 8.87 11.95 16.18
C ARG A 135 8.80 12.31 17.67
N ALA A 136 9.39 13.43 18.08
CA ALA A 136 9.33 13.90 19.46
C ALA A 136 7.90 14.33 19.88
N MET A 137 7.00 14.58 18.92
CA MET A 137 5.60 14.93 19.20
C MET A 137 4.70 13.72 19.41
N LEU A 138 5.18 12.50 19.17
CA LEU A 138 4.38 11.27 19.32
C LEU A 138 3.93 11.03 20.78
N GLN A 139 4.63 11.52 21.78
CA GLN A 139 4.34 11.39 23.22
C GLN A 139 4.26 9.94 23.76
N ASP A 140 4.08 8.96 22.90
CA ASP A 140 4.10 7.53 23.26
C ASP A 140 5.52 6.96 23.03
N PRO A 141 6.19 6.43 24.07
CA PRO A 141 7.52 5.85 23.95
C PRO A 141 7.61 4.69 22.95
N ARG A 142 6.55 3.89 22.80
CA ARG A 142 6.49 2.79 21.84
C ARG A 142 6.43 3.31 20.40
N ALA A 143 5.56 4.28 20.14
CA ALA A 143 5.46 4.91 18.83
C ALA A 143 6.79 5.61 18.45
N ILE A 144 7.47 6.26 19.40
CA ILE A 144 8.81 6.85 19.20
C ILE A 144 9.81 5.75 18.84
N ALA A 145 9.82 4.62 19.56
CA ALA A 145 10.72 3.51 19.29
C ALA A 145 10.47 2.86 17.91
N VAL A 146 9.20 2.70 17.52
CA VAL A 146 8.82 2.24 16.18
C VAL A 146 9.34 3.19 15.11
N ALA A 147 9.11 4.49 15.26
CA ALA A 147 9.58 5.51 14.31
C ALA A 147 11.11 5.55 14.16
N GLU A 148 11.85 5.39 15.28
CA GLU A 148 13.32 5.34 15.24
C GLU A 148 13.80 4.05 14.54
N ARG A 149 13.19 2.88 14.82
CA ARG A 149 13.53 1.63 14.14
C ARG A 149 13.24 1.71 12.64
N ALA A 150 12.07 2.18 12.24
CA ALA A 150 11.70 2.34 10.83
C ALA A 150 12.68 3.26 10.08
N ARG A 151 13.07 4.37 10.69
CA ARG A 151 14.07 5.29 10.15
C ARG A 151 15.45 4.65 10.01
N GLN A 152 15.90 3.92 11.04
CA GLN A 152 17.19 3.24 11.02
C GLN A 152 17.20 2.10 9.99
N ALA A 153 16.14 1.31 9.91
CA ALA A 153 15.97 0.25 8.92
C ALA A 153 16.09 0.81 7.49
N THR A 154 15.35 1.89 7.17
CA THR A 154 15.41 2.54 5.85
C THR A 154 16.81 3.09 5.52
N ARG A 155 17.54 3.62 6.51
CA ARG A 155 18.92 4.06 6.30
C ARG A 155 19.88 2.90 6.03
N THR A 156 19.71 1.82 6.77
CA THR A 156 20.55 0.61 6.62
C THR A 156 20.31 -0.04 5.27
N SER A 157 19.04 -0.17 4.85
CA SER A 157 18.59 -0.64 3.56
C SER A 157 19.23 0.19 2.43
N TRP A 158 19.15 1.53 2.48
CA TRP A 158 19.80 2.40 1.52
C TRP A 158 21.33 2.18 1.44
N ARG A 159 22.00 2.06 2.60
CA ARG A 159 23.46 1.84 2.61
C ARG A 159 23.83 0.53 1.93
N ARG A 160 23.06 -0.53 2.14
CA ARG A 160 23.25 -1.82 1.45
C ARG A 160 23.07 -1.68 -0.06
N ALA A 161 22.02 -0.97 -0.50
CA ALA A 161 21.71 -0.82 -1.91
C ALA A 161 22.64 0.13 -2.69
N ARG A 162 23.45 0.97 -2.01
CA ARG A 162 24.28 2.00 -2.67
C ARG A 162 25.21 1.46 -3.77
N GLY A 163 25.81 0.30 -3.55
CA GLY A 163 26.70 -0.33 -4.53
C GLY A 163 25.94 -0.70 -5.80
N VAL A 164 24.74 -1.29 -5.66
CA VAL A 164 23.88 -1.64 -6.79
C VAL A 164 23.37 -0.39 -7.49
N LEU A 165 22.94 0.65 -6.76
CA LEU A 165 22.50 1.91 -7.35
C LEU A 165 23.64 2.54 -8.20
N ALA A 166 24.85 2.56 -7.67
CA ALA A 166 26.02 3.10 -8.39
C ALA A 166 26.36 2.28 -9.65
N SER A 167 26.32 0.94 -9.61
CA SER A 167 26.57 0.10 -10.77
C SER A 167 25.53 0.26 -11.90
N LEU A 168 24.32 0.69 -11.52
CA LEU A 168 23.23 1.04 -12.45
C LEU A 168 23.30 2.51 -12.93
N GLY A 169 24.38 3.24 -12.59
CA GLY A 169 24.55 4.65 -12.95
C GLY A 169 23.71 5.62 -12.13
N MET A 170 23.03 5.16 -11.08
CA MET A 170 22.24 6.01 -10.20
C MET A 170 23.14 6.59 -9.09
N THR A 171 23.45 7.87 -9.21
CA THR A 171 24.43 8.55 -8.34
C THR A 171 23.76 9.63 -7.47
N SER A 172 24.55 10.24 -6.60
CA SER A 172 24.09 11.43 -5.86
C SER A 172 23.99 12.67 -6.75
N THR A 173 24.74 12.71 -7.85
CA THR A 173 24.79 13.86 -8.77
C THR A 173 23.51 13.98 -9.59
N ASP A 174 22.95 12.85 -10.06
CA ASP A 174 21.65 12.83 -10.75
C ASP A 174 20.47 12.83 -9.78
N GLY A 175 20.75 12.62 -8.50
CA GLY A 175 19.77 12.60 -7.42
C GLY A 175 19.11 11.23 -7.15
N TRP A 176 19.27 10.25 -8.04
CA TRP A 176 18.64 8.93 -7.90
C TRP A 176 19.32 8.02 -6.88
N GLY A 177 20.64 8.15 -6.68
CA GLY A 177 21.42 7.43 -5.66
C GLY A 177 21.32 7.99 -4.25
N THR A 178 20.48 9.02 -4.01
CA THR A 178 20.37 9.70 -2.70
C THR A 178 19.46 8.97 -1.73
N ILE A 179 19.68 9.18 -0.42
CA ILE A 179 18.75 8.72 0.63
C ILE A 179 17.34 9.31 0.47
N ARG A 180 17.19 10.47 -0.17
CA ARG A 180 15.90 11.09 -0.44
C ARG A 180 15.12 10.30 -1.49
N ALA A 181 15.77 9.96 -2.61
CA ALA A 181 15.17 9.12 -3.64
C ALA A 181 14.83 7.73 -3.09
N TRP A 182 15.75 7.14 -2.31
CA TRP A 182 15.53 5.86 -1.66
C TRP A 182 14.28 5.88 -0.77
N ARG A 183 14.15 6.88 0.11
CA ARG A 183 12.98 7.02 0.98
C ARG A 183 11.68 7.13 0.21
N TRP A 184 11.66 7.90 -0.87
CA TRP A 184 10.49 8.01 -1.71
C TRP A 184 10.07 6.65 -2.30
N ALA A 185 11.01 5.94 -2.91
CA ALA A 185 10.71 4.63 -3.50
C ALA A 185 10.39 3.55 -2.44
N HIS A 186 11.12 3.56 -1.33
CA HIS A 186 10.85 2.67 -0.19
C HIS A 186 9.46 2.88 0.39
N CYS A 187 9.01 4.12 0.56
CA CYS A 187 7.66 4.42 1.01
C CYS A 187 6.61 3.96 0.00
N ALA A 188 6.85 4.15 -1.31
CA ALA A 188 5.95 3.64 -2.33
C ALA A 188 5.82 2.11 -2.26
N VAL A 189 6.93 1.40 -2.16
CA VAL A 189 6.95 -0.07 -2.04
C VAL A 189 6.25 -0.51 -0.75
N SER A 190 6.57 0.11 0.40
CA SER A 190 5.97 -0.26 1.70
C SER A 190 4.46 -0.08 1.74
N SER A 191 3.92 0.98 1.11
CA SER A 191 2.51 1.35 1.27
C SER A 191 1.60 0.99 0.09
N ARG A 192 2.16 0.49 -1.04
CA ARG A 192 1.39 0.33 -2.29
C ARG A 192 1.53 -1.03 -2.95
N THR A 193 2.35 -1.92 -2.39
CA THR A 193 2.44 -3.29 -2.92
C THR A 193 1.21 -4.11 -2.54
N VAL A 194 0.76 -4.91 -3.49
CA VAL A 194 -0.24 -5.96 -3.29
C VAL A 194 0.47 -7.30 -3.15
N HIS A 195 -0.14 -8.22 -2.42
CA HIS A 195 0.40 -9.57 -2.28
C HIS A 195 0.30 -10.34 -3.60
N VAL A 196 1.39 -10.96 -4.03
CA VAL A 196 1.41 -11.91 -5.14
C VAL A 196 2.20 -13.15 -4.74
N PRO A 197 1.78 -14.37 -5.12
CA PRO A 197 2.38 -15.61 -4.62
C PRO A 197 3.82 -15.84 -5.12
N PHE A 198 4.22 -15.15 -6.17
CA PHE A 198 5.52 -15.31 -6.82
C PHE A 198 6.59 -14.27 -6.43
N ASP A 199 6.26 -13.32 -5.53
CA ASP A 199 7.20 -12.30 -5.07
C ASP A 199 6.97 -11.96 -3.60
N ALA A 200 7.96 -12.25 -2.76
CA ALA A 200 7.89 -11.96 -1.33
C ALA A 200 7.85 -10.46 -0.99
N ALA A 201 8.21 -9.58 -1.92
CA ALA A 201 8.03 -8.13 -1.78
C ALA A 201 6.61 -7.68 -2.14
N GLY A 202 5.82 -8.56 -2.74
CA GLY A 202 4.60 -8.17 -3.42
C GLY A 202 4.87 -7.49 -4.77
N ALA A 203 3.88 -6.80 -5.30
CA ALA A 203 3.99 -6.06 -6.56
C ALA A 203 3.35 -4.68 -6.45
N LEU A 204 3.96 -3.66 -7.07
CA LEU A 204 3.27 -2.40 -7.31
C LEU A 204 2.26 -2.62 -8.43
N CYS A 205 1.00 -2.28 -8.14
CA CYS A 205 -0.14 -2.57 -9.00
C CYS A 205 -0.77 -1.27 -9.51
N PRO A 206 -0.45 -0.82 -10.74
CA PRO A 206 -1.03 0.39 -11.30
C PRO A 206 -2.57 0.33 -11.29
N VAL A 207 -3.21 1.43 -10.90
CA VAL A 207 -4.65 1.56 -10.62
C VAL A 207 -5.09 0.82 -9.35
N GLY A 208 -4.65 -0.41 -9.13
CA GLY A 208 -5.02 -1.19 -7.96
C GLY A 208 -4.57 -0.57 -6.62
N ASP A 209 -3.50 0.22 -6.66
CA ASP A 209 -3.00 0.96 -5.48
C ASP A 209 -3.71 2.30 -5.22
N MET A 210 -4.78 2.59 -5.96
CA MET A 210 -5.61 3.81 -5.79
C MET A 210 -6.83 3.59 -4.89
N PHE A 211 -7.17 2.35 -4.56
CA PHE A 211 -8.22 2.07 -3.57
C PHE A 211 -7.76 2.49 -2.19
N ASN A 212 -8.63 3.15 -1.43
CA ASN A 212 -8.37 3.51 -0.04
C ASN A 212 -8.76 2.38 0.91
N TYR A 213 -8.22 2.44 2.13
CA TYR A 213 -8.36 1.43 3.16
C TYR A 213 -9.66 1.58 3.95
N ALA A 214 -10.33 0.45 4.18
CA ALA A 214 -11.30 0.27 5.25
C ALA A 214 -10.94 -0.98 6.07
N PRO A 215 -10.99 -0.92 7.40
CA PRO A 215 -10.70 -2.08 8.23
C PRO A 215 -11.72 -3.19 7.95
N PRO A 216 -11.35 -4.47 8.13
CA PRO A 216 -12.31 -5.55 8.15
C PRO A 216 -13.21 -5.42 9.40
N PRO A 217 -14.39 -6.05 9.42
CA PRO A 217 -15.21 -6.09 10.62
C PRO A 217 -14.43 -6.67 11.80
N PRO A 218 -14.76 -6.29 13.06
CA PRO A 218 -14.14 -6.92 14.23
C PRO A 218 -14.47 -8.43 14.21
N PRO A 219 -13.56 -9.29 14.69
CA PRO A 219 -13.87 -10.70 14.86
C PRO A 219 -15.09 -10.85 15.80
N HIS A 220 -15.98 -11.77 15.46
CA HIS A 220 -17.16 -12.06 16.26
C HIS A 220 -16.77 -12.34 17.73
N GLY A 221 -17.35 -11.62 18.69
CA GLY A 221 -17.07 -11.79 20.11
C GLY A 221 -16.35 -10.63 20.82
N HIS A 222 -15.90 -9.60 20.13
CA HIS A 222 -15.39 -8.38 20.77
C HIS A 222 -16.55 -7.48 21.20
N VAL A 223 -16.86 -7.50 22.51
CA VAL A 223 -17.73 -6.50 23.15
C VAL A 223 -16.97 -5.16 23.08
N VAL A 224 -17.44 -4.23 22.29
CA VAL A 224 -17.04 -2.82 22.42
C VAL A 224 -17.62 -2.34 23.75
N VAL A 225 -16.79 -2.25 24.78
CA VAL A 225 -17.17 -1.62 26.04
C VAL A 225 -17.27 -0.12 25.76
N GLY A 226 -18.44 0.30 25.33
CA GLY A 226 -18.81 1.71 25.32
C GLY A 226 -18.84 2.21 26.77
N THR A 227 -18.27 3.39 27.02
CA THR A 227 -18.38 4.10 28.29
C THR A 227 -19.85 4.11 28.77
N PRO A 228 -20.14 3.76 30.02
CA PRO A 228 -21.48 3.83 30.53
C PRO A 228 -21.93 5.29 30.56
N LEU A 229 -22.89 5.65 29.73
CA LEU A 229 -23.75 6.81 30.02
C LEU A 229 -24.67 6.42 31.18
N GLU A 230 -24.66 7.23 32.22
CA GLU A 230 -25.47 7.07 33.42
C GLU A 230 -26.96 6.87 33.08
N GLY A 231 -27.54 5.83 33.61
CA GLY A 231 -28.97 5.66 33.77
C GLY A 231 -29.64 4.68 32.81
N GLY A 232 -29.90 3.47 33.28
CA GLY A 232 -30.89 2.56 32.72
C GLY A 232 -30.42 1.11 32.57
N VAL A 233 -30.77 0.29 33.56
CA VAL A 233 -30.70 -1.18 33.49
C VAL A 233 -31.72 -1.64 32.45
N GLY A 234 -31.23 -2.08 31.31
CA GLY A 234 -31.98 -2.78 30.27
C GLY A 234 -31.28 -4.07 29.95
N GLU A 235 -31.80 -5.20 30.41
CA GLU A 235 -31.41 -6.53 29.93
C GLU A 235 -31.70 -6.61 28.44
N VAL A 236 -30.65 -6.70 27.64
CA VAL A 236 -30.76 -7.11 26.23
C VAL A 236 -30.61 -8.62 26.19
N LYS A 237 -31.72 -9.31 25.99
CA LYS A 237 -31.73 -10.73 25.64
C LYS A 237 -31.02 -10.90 24.30
N ALA A 238 -30.02 -11.78 24.26
CA ALA A 238 -29.45 -12.30 23.03
C ALA A 238 -30.57 -13.05 22.27
N ASN A 239 -30.90 -12.60 21.09
CA ASN A 239 -31.65 -13.43 20.15
C ASN A 239 -30.63 -14.41 19.50
N GLU A 240 -30.75 -15.65 19.89
CA GLU A 240 -30.28 -16.81 19.14
C GLU A 240 -31.22 -16.96 17.95
N GLU A 241 -30.71 -16.82 16.74
CA GLU A 241 -31.23 -17.41 15.49
C GLU A 241 -30.52 -16.67 14.33
N ASP A 242 -29.44 -17.26 13.88
CA ASP A 242 -29.04 -17.52 12.48
C ASP A 242 -27.63 -18.10 12.52
N GLU A 243 -27.57 -19.42 12.71
CA GLU A 243 -26.39 -20.25 12.45
C GLU A 243 -26.26 -20.38 10.93
N ASP A 244 -25.47 -19.52 10.27
CA ASP A 244 -24.93 -19.79 8.96
C ASP A 244 -23.46 -20.23 9.12
N GLU A 245 -23.25 -21.50 8.79
CA GLU A 245 -22.00 -22.23 8.78
C GLU A 245 -21.04 -21.64 7.72
N ASP A 246 -20.19 -20.65 8.13
CA ASP A 246 -19.01 -20.18 7.38
C ASP A 246 -17.83 -19.89 8.32
N GLU A 247 -17.66 -20.70 9.39
CA GLU A 247 -16.64 -20.44 10.44
C GLU A 247 -15.20 -20.75 10.03
N ASP A 248 -14.92 -21.46 8.92
CA ASP A 248 -13.57 -21.94 8.60
C ASP A 248 -12.81 -21.17 7.49
N ALA A 249 -13.44 -20.21 6.83
CA ALA A 249 -12.80 -19.48 5.73
C ALA A 249 -11.95 -18.28 6.17
N ASP A 250 -12.11 -17.78 7.40
CA ASP A 250 -11.50 -16.51 7.86
C ASP A 250 -10.14 -16.67 8.58
N ALA A 251 -9.72 -17.87 8.94
CA ALA A 251 -8.49 -18.07 9.72
C ALA A 251 -7.21 -17.89 8.88
N ASP A 252 -7.25 -18.18 7.58
CA ASP A 252 -6.10 -18.06 6.67
C ASP A 252 -6.00 -16.67 5.98
N ALA A 253 -6.98 -15.82 6.15
CA ALA A 253 -7.04 -14.48 5.54
C ALA A 253 -6.32 -13.38 6.33
N ILE A 254 -5.48 -13.75 7.30
CA ILE A 254 -4.63 -12.80 8.04
C ILE A 254 -3.52 -12.31 7.10
N GLY A 255 -3.85 -11.33 6.25
CA GLY A 255 -2.88 -10.69 5.37
C GLY A 255 -3.28 -10.56 3.89
N SER A 256 -4.35 -11.21 3.43
CA SER A 256 -4.84 -11.00 2.07
C SER A 256 -5.88 -9.88 2.05
N GLY A 257 -5.59 -8.81 1.32
CA GLY A 257 -6.57 -7.75 0.99
C GLY A 257 -7.65 -8.28 0.03
N ASP A 258 -8.62 -7.42 -0.33
CA ASP A 258 -9.73 -7.76 -1.23
C ASP A 258 -9.29 -7.94 -2.70
N GLY A 259 -8.01 -8.01 -2.97
CA GLY A 259 -7.42 -8.30 -4.27
C GLY A 259 -6.64 -9.62 -4.22
N SER A 260 -6.71 -10.39 -5.28
CA SER A 260 -6.00 -11.65 -5.40
C SER A 260 -5.39 -11.85 -6.77
N TRP A 261 -4.28 -12.58 -6.81
CA TRP A 261 -3.70 -13.06 -8.05
C TRP A 261 -4.54 -14.22 -8.59
N ASP A 262 -4.98 -14.11 -9.84
CA ASP A 262 -5.67 -15.16 -10.57
C ASP A 262 -4.64 -15.85 -11.49
N GLU A 263 -4.28 -17.10 -11.15
CA GLU A 263 -3.30 -17.88 -11.89
C GLU A 263 -3.77 -18.24 -13.30
N ASP A 264 -5.08 -18.47 -13.48
CA ASP A 264 -5.64 -18.92 -14.76
C ASP A 264 -5.63 -17.79 -15.79
N SER A 265 -5.98 -16.56 -15.40
CA SER A 265 -5.96 -15.40 -16.30
C SER A 265 -4.61 -14.69 -16.32
N GLY A 266 -3.75 -14.90 -15.32
CA GLY A 266 -2.51 -14.15 -15.16
C GLY A 266 -2.75 -12.68 -14.82
N GLU A 267 -3.82 -12.37 -14.13
CA GLU A 267 -4.24 -11.02 -13.74
C GLU A 267 -4.32 -10.86 -12.22
N TYR A 268 -4.18 -9.63 -11.74
CA TYR A 268 -4.54 -9.27 -10.39
C TYR A 268 -5.99 -8.74 -10.39
N VAL A 269 -6.85 -9.37 -9.59
CA VAL A 269 -8.30 -9.13 -9.62
C VAL A 269 -8.75 -8.55 -8.28
N PHE A 270 -9.46 -7.42 -8.33
CA PHE A 270 -10.09 -6.81 -7.17
C PHE A 270 -11.59 -7.03 -7.21
N ARG A 271 -12.18 -7.38 -6.06
CA ARG A 271 -13.61 -7.65 -5.91
C ARG A 271 -14.23 -6.71 -4.87
N ALA A 272 -15.52 -6.44 -5.05
CA ALA A 272 -16.30 -5.63 -4.11
C ALA A 272 -16.58 -6.42 -2.83
N ARG A 273 -16.15 -5.89 -1.67
CA ARG A 273 -16.38 -6.52 -0.35
C ARG A 273 -17.86 -6.54 0.06
N ARG A 274 -18.63 -5.60 -0.43
CA ARG A 274 -20.04 -5.43 -0.17
C ARG A 274 -20.73 -4.82 -1.37
N ARG A 275 -22.03 -4.65 -1.28
CA ARG A 275 -22.75 -3.88 -2.27
C ARG A 275 -22.38 -2.40 -2.16
N TYR A 276 -22.10 -1.75 -3.29
CA TYR A 276 -21.86 -0.31 -3.43
C TYR A 276 -22.93 0.30 -4.34
N VAL A 277 -23.35 1.53 -4.04
CA VAL A 277 -24.21 2.32 -4.92
C VAL A 277 -23.42 3.36 -5.72
N ALA A 278 -23.99 3.86 -6.81
CA ALA A 278 -23.32 4.89 -7.61
C ALA A 278 -22.95 6.11 -6.77
N GLY A 279 -21.72 6.61 -6.95
CA GLY A 279 -21.15 7.72 -6.18
C GLY A 279 -20.46 7.31 -4.88
N GLU A 280 -20.57 6.06 -4.47
CA GLU A 280 -19.94 5.57 -3.25
C GLU A 280 -18.48 5.16 -3.49
N GLN A 281 -17.59 5.50 -2.55
CA GLN A 281 -16.18 5.08 -2.63
C GLN A 281 -16.05 3.59 -2.38
N ILE A 282 -15.34 2.91 -3.26
CA ILE A 282 -14.98 1.50 -3.10
C ILE A 282 -13.71 1.43 -2.26
N MET A 283 -13.82 0.80 -1.11
CA MET A 283 -12.73 0.65 -0.15
C MET A 283 -12.22 -0.80 -0.15
N LEU A 284 -10.93 -0.99 0.09
CA LEU A 284 -10.32 -2.30 0.25
C LEU A 284 -9.78 -2.51 1.65
N CYS A 285 -9.74 -3.77 2.08
CA CYS A 285 -8.99 -4.20 3.24
C CYS A 285 -7.54 -4.48 2.83
N TYR A 286 -6.58 -3.80 3.44
CA TYR A 286 -5.17 -4.12 3.26
C TYR A 286 -4.69 -5.19 4.25
N GLY A 287 -5.50 -5.51 5.27
CA GLY A 287 -5.22 -6.38 6.39
C GLY A 287 -5.76 -5.81 7.71
N ARG A 288 -5.55 -6.52 8.81
CA ARG A 288 -5.89 -6.08 10.17
C ARG A 288 -4.71 -5.32 10.76
N TYR A 289 -4.81 -4.01 10.90
CA TYR A 289 -3.73 -3.15 11.39
C TYR A 289 -4.18 -2.30 12.56
N THR A 290 -3.31 -2.17 13.58
CA THR A 290 -3.45 -1.13 14.60
C THR A 290 -3.19 0.24 13.99
N ASN A 291 -3.63 1.32 14.65
CA ASN A 291 -3.33 2.68 14.21
C ASN A 291 -1.82 2.95 14.13
N LEU A 292 -1.04 2.40 15.05
CA LEU A 292 0.43 2.54 14.99
C LEU A 292 1.01 1.84 13.75
N SER A 293 0.51 0.66 13.38
CA SER A 293 0.93 -0.04 12.16
C SER A 293 0.50 0.69 10.89
N LEU A 294 -0.72 1.26 10.87
CA LEU A 294 -1.19 2.11 9.75
C LEU A 294 -0.31 3.34 9.58
N LEU A 295 0.09 3.99 10.68
CA LEU A 295 0.97 5.15 10.64
C LEU A 295 2.39 4.76 10.18
N GLU A 296 2.91 3.62 10.62
CA GLU A 296 4.24 3.13 10.23
C GLU A 296 4.33 2.81 8.74
N HIS A 297 3.37 2.04 8.22
CA HIS A 297 3.45 1.45 6.89
C HIS A 297 2.70 2.23 5.80
N TYR A 298 1.67 2.99 6.17
CA TYR A 298 0.81 3.70 5.22
C TYR A 298 0.78 5.23 5.44
N GLY A 299 1.11 5.71 6.64
CA GLY A 299 1.22 7.12 6.95
C GLY A 299 -0.09 7.83 7.29
N PHE A 300 -1.13 7.09 7.72
CA PHE A 300 -2.40 7.62 8.18
C PHE A 300 -2.89 6.90 9.44
N LEU A 301 -3.89 7.47 10.08
CA LEU A 301 -4.63 6.91 11.21
C LEU A 301 -6.11 6.79 10.81
N LEU A 302 -6.83 5.85 11.40
CA LEU A 302 -8.29 5.88 11.37
C LEU A 302 -8.74 6.79 12.52
N ASP A 303 -9.35 7.93 12.17
CA ASP A 303 -9.84 8.89 13.14
C ASP A 303 -11.03 8.33 13.94
N GLY A 304 -10.96 8.52 15.25
CA GLY A 304 -11.97 8.05 16.17
C GLY A 304 -13.12 9.03 16.39
N ASP A 305 -14.03 9.16 15.45
CA ASP A 305 -15.41 9.38 15.86
C ASP A 305 -15.91 8.08 16.51
N GLU A 306 -16.72 8.15 17.56
CA GLU A 306 -17.22 6.97 18.31
C GLU A 306 -17.80 5.85 17.43
N LYS A 307 -18.10 6.14 16.16
CA LYS A 307 -18.61 5.20 15.15
C LYS A 307 -17.55 4.73 14.13
N ALA A 308 -16.34 5.28 14.13
CA ALA A 308 -15.29 5.04 13.13
C ALA A 308 -13.91 4.73 13.75
N SER A 309 -13.85 4.35 15.03
CA SER A 309 -12.60 3.91 15.66
C SER A 309 -12.08 2.65 14.98
N ASN A 310 -10.76 2.54 14.88
CA ASN A 310 -10.13 1.34 14.34
C ASN A 310 -10.49 0.12 15.23
N PRO A 311 -11.26 -0.86 14.72
CA PRO A 311 -11.69 -2.01 15.53
C PRO A 311 -10.54 -2.95 15.89
N HIS A 312 -9.37 -2.77 15.29
CA HIS A 312 -8.17 -3.56 15.50
C HIS A 312 -7.09 -2.81 16.29
N ASP A 313 -7.41 -1.60 16.79
CA ASP A 313 -6.45 -0.87 17.61
C ASP A 313 -6.30 -1.52 18.97
N SER A 314 -5.10 -1.49 19.53
CA SER A 314 -4.79 -2.13 20.80
C SER A 314 -3.85 -1.28 21.64
N ILE A 315 -4.09 -1.26 22.95
CA ILE A 315 -3.23 -0.67 23.95
C ILE A 315 -2.64 -1.81 24.79
N GLU A 316 -1.31 -1.95 24.76
CA GLU A 316 -0.64 -2.85 25.71
C GLU A 316 -0.58 -2.20 27.09
N VAL A 317 -1.13 -2.88 28.10
CA VAL A 317 -1.01 -2.51 29.49
C VAL A 317 -0.01 -3.44 30.17
N SER A 318 1.14 -2.91 30.62
CA SER A 318 2.05 -3.66 31.48
C SER A 318 1.47 -3.68 32.88
N LEU A 319 1.04 -4.83 33.35
CA LEU A 319 0.73 -5.06 34.76
C LEU A 319 2.07 -5.28 35.48
N PHE A 320 2.43 -4.38 36.38
CA PHE A 320 3.59 -4.48 37.27
C PHE A 320 3.33 -5.50 38.37
#